data_e8567ca5798f46067197c279cde734d2
#
_entry.id   e8567ca5798f46067197c279cde734d2
#
_cell.length_a   1.000
_cell.length_b   1.000
_cell.length_c   1.000
_cell.angle_alpha   90.00
_cell.angle_beta   90.00
_cell.angle_gamma   90.00
#
_symmetry.space_group_name_H-M   'P 1'
#
loop_
_entity.id
_entity.type
_entity.pdbx_description
1 polymer ?
#
loop_
_entity_poly.entity_id
_entity_poly.type
_entity_poly.pdbx_seq_one_letter_code
_entity_poly.pdbx_strand_id
1 'polypeptide(L)'
;QQEKLYHLGAKRIARSTLARINEEQPASLYQQLFSQLLQHFENAKGTHKFRFKNPLYSLDASHIDLSLSLCEWAKVHKSKASIKLTVGLNHSNTIPEFVALGDGIENDMVQGRTLKFPSGSIVVFDKGYIDYQWFAEMTQQNISFVTRLRPKTVYEVKSVHKVLACKGILADEYIELSSEHAKKRGAPKLLRRIEFYDVQKRRTFEFLSNNFHLAASTIAAIYKDRWKVELFFKAIKQNLKLKSFLGRSRNAIQTQIWIALIAYLLVSFAKHMAQEGWSVQRLLRIIQVNLFERKTLKALFSPDKIPIKQKEAQMSFLL
;
A
#
# COMPACT_ATOMS: atom_id res chain seq x y z
N GLN A 1 -28.79 8.40 12.52
CA GLN A 1 -27.72 8.96 11.65
C GLN A 1 -28.25 9.46 10.29
N GLN A 2 -29.36 8.90 9.76
CA GLN A 2 -29.96 9.34 8.48
C GLN A 2 -30.49 10.77 8.55
N GLU A 3 -30.96 11.21 9.71
CA GLU A 3 -31.48 12.57 9.94
C GLU A 3 -30.38 13.64 9.91
N LYS A 4 -29.11 13.24 10.03
CA LYS A 4 -27.96 14.16 10.03
C LYS A 4 -27.27 14.29 8.68
N LEU A 5 -27.75 13.60 7.62
CA LEU A 5 -27.15 13.65 6.28
C LEU A 5 -27.12 15.06 5.68
N TYR A 6 -28.05 15.93 6.09
CA TYR A 6 -28.09 17.33 5.63
C TYR A 6 -26.80 18.11 6.01
N HIS A 7 -26.09 17.71 7.08
CA HIS A 7 -24.80 18.28 7.43
C HIS A 7 -23.71 18.02 6.39
N LEU A 8 -23.87 16.96 5.61
CA LEU A 8 -22.99 16.58 4.51
C LEU A 8 -23.51 17.09 3.15
N GLY A 9 -24.55 17.94 3.14
CA GLY A 9 -25.21 18.37 1.90
C GLY A 9 -25.94 17.24 1.17
N ALA A 10 -26.20 16.11 1.85
CA ALA A 10 -26.81 14.94 1.26
C ALA A 10 -28.25 14.75 1.73
N LYS A 11 -29.11 14.24 0.84
CA LYS A 11 -30.46 13.78 1.16
C LYS A 11 -30.44 12.29 1.50
N ARG A 12 -31.50 11.83 2.16
CA ARG A 12 -31.70 10.39 2.40
C ARG A 12 -31.77 9.63 1.07
N ILE A 13 -30.88 8.66 0.91
CA ILE A 13 -30.83 7.79 -0.27
C ILE A 13 -31.18 6.37 0.18
N ALA A 14 -32.09 5.72 -0.52
CA ALA A 14 -32.41 4.31 -0.29
C ALA A 14 -31.22 3.41 -0.66
N ARG A 15 -31.03 2.32 0.07
CA ARG A 15 -29.95 1.36 -0.20
C ARG A 15 -30.04 0.77 -1.60
N SER A 16 -31.27 0.50 -2.09
CA SER A 16 -31.54 0.03 -3.46
C SER A 16 -31.08 1.03 -4.52
N THR A 17 -31.32 2.32 -4.30
CA THR A 17 -30.87 3.38 -5.21
C THR A 17 -29.34 3.44 -5.29
N LEU A 18 -28.64 3.36 -4.14
CA LEU A 18 -27.17 3.31 -4.13
C LEU A 18 -26.64 2.04 -4.84
N ALA A 19 -27.27 0.89 -4.60
CA ALA A 19 -26.89 -0.35 -5.26
C ALA A 19 -27.02 -0.24 -6.78
N ARG A 20 -28.15 0.32 -7.27
CA ARG A 20 -28.40 0.55 -8.68
C ARG A 20 -27.39 1.52 -9.30
N ILE A 21 -27.11 2.65 -8.65
CA ILE A 21 -26.10 3.61 -9.12
C ILE A 21 -24.72 2.94 -9.24
N ASN A 22 -24.31 2.12 -8.25
CA ASN A 22 -23.05 1.40 -8.30
C ASN A 22 -23.00 0.35 -9.42
N GLU A 23 -24.13 -0.16 -9.85
CA GLU A 23 -24.24 -1.07 -11.00
C GLU A 23 -24.17 -0.37 -12.34
N GLU A 24 -24.89 0.76 -12.48
CA GLU A 24 -25.05 1.50 -13.73
C GLU A 24 -23.84 2.38 -14.06
N GLN A 25 -23.27 3.07 -13.05
CA GLN A 25 -22.13 3.95 -13.26
C GLN A 25 -20.83 3.13 -13.44
N PRO A 26 -20.07 3.35 -14.53
CA PRO A 26 -18.88 2.56 -14.79
C PRO A 26 -17.81 2.78 -13.72
N ALA A 27 -17.22 1.71 -13.21
CA ALA A 27 -16.13 1.77 -12.23
C ALA A 27 -14.91 2.57 -12.72
N SER A 28 -14.71 2.62 -14.05
CA SER A 28 -13.67 3.42 -14.70
C SER A 28 -13.78 4.92 -14.44
N LEU A 29 -15.00 5.44 -14.20
CA LEU A 29 -15.21 6.83 -13.79
C LEU A 29 -14.50 7.13 -12.46
N TYR A 30 -14.67 6.28 -11.49
CA TYR A 30 -14.03 6.43 -10.17
C TYR A 30 -12.53 6.16 -10.23
N GLN A 31 -12.08 5.26 -11.09
CA GLN A 31 -10.66 5.05 -11.39
C GLN A 31 -10.03 6.31 -11.98
N GLN A 32 -10.68 6.94 -12.95
CA GLN A 32 -10.20 8.20 -13.55
C GLN A 32 -10.16 9.33 -12.51
N LEU A 33 -11.21 9.45 -11.67
CA LEU A 33 -11.22 10.42 -10.58
C LEU A 33 -10.07 10.19 -9.60
N PHE A 34 -9.80 8.93 -9.22
CA PHE A 34 -8.64 8.61 -8.38
C PHE A 34 -7.33 9.06 -9.03
N SER A 35 -7.14 8.79 -10.33
CA SER A 35 -5.95 9.17 -11.06
C SER A 35 -5.77 10.69 -11.15
N GLN A 36 -6.86 11.44 -11.40
CA GLN A 36 -6.84 12.90 -11.42
C GLN A 36 -6.49 13.49 -10.04
N LEU A 37 -7.09 12.98 -8.97
CA LEU A 37 -6.77 13.39 -7.60
C LEU A 37 -5.31 13.09 -7.27
N LEU A 38 -4.80 11.93 -7.69
CA LEU A 38 -3.41 11.54 -7.47
C LEU A 38 -2.44 12.54 -8.14
N GLN A 39 -2.72 12.95 -9.39
CA GLN A 39 -1.95 13.98 -10.11
C GLN A 39 -1.99 15.34 -9.39
N HIS A 40 -3.17 15.75 -8.90
CA HIS A 40 -3.31 16.98 -8.13
C HIS A 40 -2.46 16.98 -6.84
N PHE A 41 -2.26 15.79 -6.26
CA PHE A 41 -1.47 15.62 -5.03
C PHE A 41 0.01 15.33 -5.26
N GLU A 42 0.47 15.27 -6.52
CA GLU A 42 1.90 15.08 -6.84
C GLU A 42 2.80 16.15 -6.22
N ASN A 43 2.32 17.39 -6.10
CA ASN A 43 3.03 18.48 -5.46
C ASN A 43 3.11 18.37 -3.92
N ALA A 44 2.32 17.48 -3.31
CA ALA A 44 2.34 17.20 -1.88
C ALA A 44 3.34 16.08 -1.52
N LYS A 45 4.41 15.91 -2.31
CA LYS A 45 5.42 14.86 -2.10
C LYS A 45 6.20 15.12 -0.82
N GLY A 46 5.92 14.31 0.20
CA GLY A 46 6.79 14.18 1.36
C GLY A 46 8.10 13.47 0.99
N THR A 47 9.04 13.42 1.91
CA THR A 47 10.25 12.60 1.78
C THR A 47 10.12 11.36 2.65
N HIS A 48 10.63 10.22 2.18
CA HIS A 48 10.75 9.05 3.03
C HIS A 48 11.91 9.21 4.04
N LYS A 49 11.94 8.42 5.08
CA LYS A 49 12.91 8.51 6.18
C LYS A 49 14.36 8.17 5.82
N PHE A 50 14.62 7.66 4.63
CA PHE A 50 15.95 7.27 4.19
C PHE A 50 16.71 8.46 3.58
N ARG A 51 18.04 8.40 3.59
CA ARG A 51 18.90 9.49 3.09
C ARG A 51 18.97 9.57 1.56
N PHE A 52 18.69 8.48 0.84
CA PHE A 52 18.61 8.50 -0.62
C PHE A 52 17.33 9.18 -1.09
N LYS A 53 17.34 9.73 -2.31
CA LYS A 53 16.20 10.49 -2.90
C LYS A 53 15.34 9.71 -3.87
N ASN A 54 15.76 8.49 -4.23
CA ASN A 54 15.02 7.64 -5.17
C ASN A 54 13.59 7.38 -4.68
N PRO A 55 12.58 7.41 -5.55
CA PRO A 55 11.24 6.98 -5.19
C PRO A 55 11.27 5.55 -4.64
N LEU A 56 10.59 5.32 -3.52
CA LEU A 56 10.55 4.02 -2.85
C LEU A 56 9.11 3.54 -2.75
N TYR A 57 8.85 2.35 -3.28
CA TYR A 57 7.52 1.73 -3.30
C TYR A 57 7.52 0.35 -2.63
N SER A 58 6.48 0.08 -1.83
CA SER A 58 6.15 -1.30 -1.43
C SER A 58 5.10 -1.86 -2.36
N LEU A 59 5.43 -2.96 -3.02
CA LEU A 59 4.48 -3.71 -3.84
C LEU A 59 3.94 -4.90 -3.04
N ASP A 60 2.63 -5.00 -2.97
CA ASP A 60 1.95 -6.14 -2.37
C ASP A 60 0.52 -6.27 -2.90
N ALA A 61 -0.09 -7.45 -2.71
CA ALA A 61 -1.46 -7.72 -3.09
C ALA A 61 -2.26 -8.24 -1.90
N SER A 62 -3.55 -7.99 -1.92
CA SER A 62 -4.45 -8.47 -0.89
C SER A 62 -5.80 -8.85 -1.47
N HIS A 63 -6.34 -9.99 -1.00
CA HIS A 63 -7.69 -10.40 -1.35
C HIS A 63 -8.72 -9.56 -0.60
N ILE A 64 -9.71 -9.10 -1.33
CA ILE A 64 -10.94 -8.51 -0.79
C ILE A 64 -11.99 -9.60 -0.88
N ASP A 65 -12.32 -10.20 0.28
CA ASP A 65 -13.24 -11.32 0.36
C ASP A 65 -14.66 -10.89 0.03
N LEU A 66 -15.34 -11.70 -0.76
CA LEU A 66 -16.71 -11.50 -1.21
C LEU A 66 -17.59 -12.66 -0.76
N SER A 67 -18.90 -12.43 -0.66
CA SER A 67 -19.85 -13.51 -0.40
C SER A 67 -19.96 -14.39 -1.65
N LEU A 68 -19.61 -15.67 -1.52
CA LEU A 68 -19.66 -16.64 -2.62
C LEU A 68 -21.09 -16.76 -3.20
N SER A 69 -22.09 -16.82 -2.33
CA SER A 69 -23.50 -16.92 -2.74
C SER A 69 -24.03 -15.70 -3.49
N LEU A 70 -23.34 -14.55 -3.40
CA LEU A 70 -23.74 -13.30 -4.02
C LEU A 70 -22.88 -12.90 -5.22
N CYS A 71 -21.66 -13.46 -5.31
CA CYS A 71 -20.64 -13.06 -6.30
C CYS A 71 -19.96 -14.30 -6.89
N GLU A 72 -20.73 -15.17 -7.54
CA GLU A 72 -20.23 -16.42 -8.16
C GLU A 72 -19.14 -16.15 -9.20
N TRP A 73 -19.23 -15.02 -9.91
CA TRP A 73 -18.24 -14.58 -10.90
C TRP A 73 -16.85 -14.36 -10.30
N ALA A 74 -16.74 -14.14 -8.98
CA ALA A 74 -15.46 -13.90 -8.27
C ALA A 74 -14.94 -15.16 -7.55
N LYS A 75 -15.46 -16.34 -7.89
CA LYS A 75 -15.11 -17.61 -7.26
C LYS A 75 -13.64 -17.92 -7.47
N VAL A 76 -12.90 -18.10 -6.36
CA VAL A 76 -11.49 -18.48 -6.33
C VAL A 76 -11.34 -19.95 -5.99
N HIS A 77 -12.18 -20.46 -5.09
CA HIS A 77 -12.20 -21.84 -4.64
C HIS A 77 -13.64 -22.27 -4.34
N LYS A 78 -13.89 -23.58 -4.11
CA LYS A 78 -15.24 -24.11 -3.80
C LYS A 78 -15.97 -23.34 -2.70
N SER A 79 -15.24 -22.75 -1.75
CA SER A 79 -15.79 -22.05 -0.57
C SER A 79 -15.42 -20.57 -0.50
N LYS A 80 -14.77 -20.00 -1.53
CA LYS A 80 -14.23 -18.63 -1.43
C LYS A 80 -14.40 -17.84 -2.75
N ALA A 81 -14.90 -16.60 -2.62
CA ALA A 81 -14.90 -15.60 -3.68
C ALA A 81 -14.10 -14.36 -3.24
N SER A 82 -13.31 -13.79 -4.14
CA SER A 82 -12.55 -12.57 -3.85
C SER A 82 -12.12 -11.83 -5.11
N ILE A 83 -11.92 -10.52 -4.96
CA ILE A 83 -11.14 -9.69 -5.89
C ILE A 83 -9.75 -9.48 -5.29
N LYS A 84 -8.75 -9.45 -6.14
CA LYS A 84 -7.38 -9.12 -5.77
C LYS A 84 -7.12 -7.62 -6.00
N LEU A 85 -6.63 -6.94 -4.97
CA LEU A 85 -6.15 -5.57 -5.03
C LEU A 85 -4.63 -5.57 -4.90
N THR A 86 -3.93 -5.21 -5.97
CA THR A 86 -2.46 -5.07 -6.01
C THR A 86 -2.11 -3.59 -5.96
N VAL A 87 -1.15 -3.23 -5.12
CA VAL A 87 -0.80 -1.83 -4.86
C VAL A 87 0.71 -1.62 -4.81
N GLY A 88 1.17 -0.58 -5.49
CA GLY A 88 2.47 0.04 -5.29
C GLY A 88 2.33 1.26 -4.37
N LEU A 89 2.66 1.10 -3.09
CA LEU A 89 2.53 2.13 -2.06
C LEU A 89 3.79 2.98 -1.97
N ASN A 90 3.69 4.28 -2.19
CA ASN A 90 4.82 5.20 -2.02
C ASN A 90 5.15 5.40 -0.53
N HIS A 91 6.43 5.27 -0.18
CA HIS A 91 6.90 5.40 1.21
C HIS A 91 6.97 6.83 1.73
N SER A 92 7.02 7.82 0.85
CA SER A 92 7.14 9.23 1.22
C SER A 92 5.85 9.78 1.83
N ASN A 93 4.70 9.36 1.29
CA ASN A 93 3.39 9.86 1.66
C ASN A 93 2.39 8.77 2.06
N THR A 94 2.77 7.48 1.96
CA THR A 94 1.91 6.31 2.17
C THR A 94 0.68 6.27 1.25
N ILE A 95 0.80 6.84 0.04
CA ILE A 95 -0.26 6.87 -0.96
C ILE A 95 -0.09 5.67 -1.92
N PRO A 96 -1.18 4.97 -2.30
CA PRO A 96 -1.16 3.94 -3.33
C PRO A 96 -1.09 4.59 -4.71
N GLU A 97 0.11 4.82 -5.22
CA GLU A 97 0.32 5.47 -6.53
C GLU A 97 0.04 4.52 -7.69
N PHE A 98 0.25 3.23 -7.48
CA PHE A 98 -0.03 2.20 -8.47
C PHE A 98 -1.08 1.25 -7.91
N VAL A 99 -2.15 1.02 -8.67
CA VAL A 99 -3.27 0.18 -8.27
C VAL A 99 -3.72 -0.69 -9.45
N ALA A 100 -3.86 -1.99 -9.21
CA ALA A 100 -4.49 -2.92 -10.14
C ALA A 100 -5.55 -3.74 -9.40
N LEU A 101 -6.69 -3.93 -10.07
CA LEU A 101 -7.76 -4.82 -9.63
C LEU A 101 -7.81 -6.01 -10.59
N GLY A 102 -7.77 -7.21 -10.06
CA GLY A 102 -7.83 -8.44 -10.83
C GLY A 102 -8.65 -9.52 -10.14
N ASP A 103 -8.78 -10.64 -10.82
CA ASP A 103 -9.48 -11.79 -10.26
C ASP A 103 -8.67 -12.42 -9.14
N GLY A 104 -9.35 -12.92 -8.11
CA GLY A 104 -8.68 -13.51 -6.95
C GLY A 104 -7.82 -14.74 -7.27
N ILE A 105 -8.02 -15.38 -8.42
CA ILE A 105 -7.25 -16.53 -8.91
C ILE A 105 -5.89 -16.10 -9.50
N GLU A 106 -5.81 -14.88 -9.99
CA GLU A 106 -4.62 -14.38 -10.70
C GLU A 106 -3.38 -14.40 -9.81
N ASN A 107 -2.23 -14.78 -10.37
CA ASN A 107 -0.98 -14.79 -9.61
C ASN A 107 -0.55 -13.35 -9.28
N ASP A 108 -0.09 -13.11 -8.04
CA ASP A 108 0.35 -11.79 -7.56
C ASP A 108 1.45 -11.20 -8.47
N MET A 109 2.36 -12.03 -8.95
CA MET A 109 3.44 -11.63 -9.84
C MET A 109 2.91 -11.12 -11.19
N VAL A 110 1.89 -11.76 -11.78
CA VAL A 110 1.28 -11.34 -13.05
C VAL A 110 0.71 -9.93 -12.93
N GLN A 111 -0.06 -9.66 -11.88
CA GLN A 111 -0.58 -8.32 -11.62
C GLN A 111 0.54 -7.32 -11.26
N GLY A 112 1.54 -7.73 -10.47
CA GLY A 112 2.68 -6.87 -10.11
C GLY A 112 3.42 -6.35 -11.35
N ARG A 113 3.59 -7.17 -12.39
CA ARG A 113 4.24 -6.80 -13.66
C ARG A 113 3.44 -5.78 -14.49
N THR A 114 2.13 -5.65 -14.28
CA THR A 114 1.33 -4.64 -14.98
C THR A 114 1.61 -3.23 -14.46
N LEU A 115 2.10 -3.10 -13.24
CA LEU A 115 2.43 -1.82 -12.64
C LEU A 115 3.77 -1.31 -13.19
N LYS A 116 3.77 -0.10 -13.75
CA LYS A 116 4.94 0.50 -14.39
C LYS A 116 5.56 1.55 -13.46
N PHE A 117 6.64 1.15 -12.76
CA PHE A 117 7.37 2.04 -11.86
C PHE A 117 8.31 2.95 -12.65
N PRO A 118 8.53 4.19 -12.20
CA PRO A 118 9.48 5.12 -12.84
C PRO A 118 10.92 4.60 -12.80
N SER A 119 11.71 4.92 -13.83
CA SER A 119 13.16 4.67 -13.81
C SER A 119 13.81 5.33 -12.59
N GLY A 120 14.81 4.70 -12.02
CA GLY A 120 15.49 5.17 -10.81
C GLY A 120 14.77 4.86 -9.50
N SER A 121 13.56 4.27 -9.54
CA SER A 121 12.86 3.89 -8.31
C SER A 121 13.41 2.61 -7.67
N ILE A 122 13.07 2.43 -6.39
CA ILE A 122 13.33 1.22 -5.62
C ILE A 122 11.98 0.58 -5.27
N VAL A 123 11.79 -0.68 -5.63
CA VAL A 123 10.57 -1.43 -5.35
C VAL A 123 10.87 -2.57 -4.38
N VAL A 124 10.18 -2.58 -3.25
CA VAL A 124 10.31 -3.66 -2.25
C VAL A 124 9.07 -4.53 -2.23
N PHE A 125 9.25 -5.85 -2.30
CA PHE A 125 8.16 -6.83 -2.35
C PHE A 125 8.52 -8.15 -1.67
N ASP A 126 7.51 -8.98 -1.40
CA ASP A 126 7.71 -10.29 -0.81
C ASP A 126 8.25 -11.31 -1.85
N LYS A 127 8.79 -12.41 -1.34
CA LYS A 127 9.28 -13.56 -2.14
C LYS A 127 8.23 -14.17 -3.08
N GLY A 128 6.94 -13.89 -2.87
CA GLY A 128 5.87 -14.27 -3.78
C GLY A 128 6.01 -13.68 -5.18
N TYR A 129 6.63 -12.52 -5.29
CA TYR A 129 6.85 -11.79 -6.54
C TYR A 129 8.17 -12.15 -7.25
N ILE A 130 8.89 -13.19 -6.81
CA ILE A 130 10.15 -13.59 -7.45
C ILE A 130 9.87 -14.16 -8.83
N ASP A 131 10.29 -13.41 -9.85
CA ASP A 131 10.35 -13.80 -11.24
C ASP A 131 11.65 -13.28 -11.85
N TYR A 132 12.47 -14.18 -12.35
CA TYR A 132 13.83 -13.83 -12.80
C TYR A 132 13.82 -13.00 -14.08
N GLN A 133 12.85 -13.23 -14.97
CA GLN A 133 12.69 -12.41 -16.17
C GLN A 133 12.29 -10.99 -15.78
N TRP A 134 11.37 -10.83 -14.84
CA TRP A 134 10.96 -9.51 -14.35
C TRP A 134 12.12 -8.78 -13.67
N PHE A 135 12.98 -9.49 -12.95
CA PHE A 135 14.19 -8.90 -12.36
C PHE A 135 15.14 -8.33 -13.42
N ALA A 136 15.28 -9.04 -14.56
CA ALA A 136 16.07 -8.54 -15.69
C ALA A 136 15.41 -7.30 -16.32
N GLU A 137 14.10 -7.33 -16.54
CA GLU A 137 13.33 -6.20 -17.06
C GLU A 137 13.46 -4.95 -16.15
N MET A 138 13.30 -5.12 -14.82
CA MET A 138 13.50 -4.03 -13.86
C MET A 138 14.91 -3.47 -13.92
N THR A 139 15.91 -4.35 -14.00
CA THR A 139 17.32 -3.93 -14.07
C THR A 139 17.60 -3.14 -15.34
N GLN A 140 17.09 -3.58 -16.50
CA GLN A 140 17.21 -2.87 -17.78
C GLN A 140 16.53 -1.48 -17.75
N GLN A 141 15.41 -1.36 -17.02
CA GLN A 141 14.67 -0.10 -16.85
C GLN A 141 15.27 0.80 -15.75
N ASN A 142 16.43 0.44 -15.21
CA ASN A 142 17.06 1.16 -14.08
C ASN A 142 16.17 1.23 -12.84
N ILE A 143 15.38 0.18 -12.58
CA ILE A 143 14.56 0.03 -11.38
C ILE A 143 15.28 -0.94 -10.44
N SER A 144 15.56 -0.47 -9.23
CA SER A 144 16.11 -1.33 -8.17
C SER A 144 15.00 -2.11 -7.48
N PHE A 145 15.28 -3.34 -7.10
CA PHE A 145 14.37 -4.12 -6.26
C PHE A 145 15.02 -4.62 -4.98
N VAL A 146 14.20 -4.86 -3.98
CA VAL A 146 14.57 -5.50 -2.72
C VAL A 146 13.53 -6.55 -2.36
N THR A 147 13.96 -7.81 -2.24
CA THR A 147 13.08 -8.91 -1.84
C THR A 147 13.82 -9.88 -0.91
N ARG A 148 13.12 -10.92 -0.42
CA ARG A 148 13.79 -12.02 0.29
C ARG A 148 14.24 -13.11 -0.66
N LEU A 149 15.39 -13.67 -0.42
CA LEU A 149 15.84 -14.87 -1.10
C LEU A 149 14.91 -16.05 -0.75
N ARG A 150 14.56 -16.89 -1.74
CA ARG A 150 13.83 -18.13 -1.46
C ARG A 150 14.76 -19.15 -0.79
N PRO A 151 14.29 -19.92 0.18
CA PRO A 151 15.05 -21.07 0.69
C PRO A 151 15.45 -22.01 -0.45
N LYS A 152 16.62 -22.61 -0.37
CA LYS A 152 17.16 -23.54 -1.38
C LYS A 152 17.45 -22.90 -2.76
N THR A 153 17.55 -21.57 -2.85
CA THR A 153 18.05 -20.92 -4.07
C THR A 153 19.51 -21.31 -4.28
N VAL A 154 19.84 -21.80 -5.47
CA VAL A 154 21.21 -22.19 -5.85
C VAL A 154 21.91 -20.99 -6.48
N TYR A 155 23.06 -20.60 -5.93
CA TYR A 155 23.85 -19.46 -6.40
C TYR A 155 25.35 -19.71 -6.15
N GLU A 156 26.15 -18.95 -6.87
CA GLU A 156 27.60 -18.88 -6.67
C GLU A 156 27.97 -17.49 -6.14
N VAL A 157 28.84 -17.45 -5.14
CA VAL A 157 29.38 -16.18 -4.61
C VAL A 157 30.50 -15.72 -5.53
N LYS A 158 30.37 -14.51 -6.08
CA LYS A 158 31.36 -13.90 -6.98
C LYS A 158 32.31 -12.96 -6.23
N SER A 159 31.80 -12.25 -5.21
CA SER A 159 32.60 -11.40 -4.33
C SER A 159 31.95 -11.24 -2.96
N VAL A 160 32.79 -11.07 -1.95
CA VAL A 160 32.37 -10.85 -0.55
C VAL A 160 32.81 -9.46 -0.15
N HIS A 161 31.90 -8.68 0.42
CA HIS A 161 32.18 -7.35 0.91
C HIS A 161 32.41 -7.38 2.42
N LYS A 162 33.37 -6.59 2.88
CA LYS A 162 33.65 -6.45 4.30
C LYS A 162 32.44 -5.83 5.00
N VAL A 163 31.86 -6.56 5.95
CA VAL A 163 30.75 -6.08 6.78
C VAL A 163 31.25 -5.59 8.13
N LEU A 164 30.72 -4.46 8.55
CA LEU A 164 30.87 -4.03 9.93
C LEU A 164 29.83 -4.79 10.76
N ALA A 165 30.25 -5.54 11.75
CA ALA A 165 29.39 -6.35 12.62
C ALA A 165 28.32 -5.53 13.38
N CYS A 166 28.45 -4.20 13.43
CA CYS A 166 27.42 -3.30 13.94
C CYS A 166 26.24 -3.27 12.97
N LYS A 167 24.99 -3.35 13.45
CA LYS A 167 23.71 -3.28 12.72
C LYS A 167 23.14 -4.61 12.21
N GLY A 168 23.64 -5.74 12.72
CA GLY A 168 23.06 -7.06 12.44
C GLY A 168 23.32 -7.60 11.03
N ILE A 169 24.19 -6.99 10.23
CA ILE A 169 24.59 -7.54 8.92
C ILE A 169 25.60 -8.65 9.16
N LEU A 170 25.26 -9.86 8.68
CA LEU A 170 26.14 -11.03 8.81
C LEU A 170 26.95 -11.26 7.53
N ALA A 171 26.37 -11.02 6.35
CA ALA A 171 27.05 -11.13 5.07
C ALA A 171 26.52 -10.09 4.08
N ASP A 172 27.40 -9.68 3.15
CA ASP A 172 27.10 -8.80 2.01
C ASP A 172 27.91 -9.30 0.81
N GLU A 173 27.24 -9.93 -0.15
CA GLU A 173 27.86 -10.71 -1.20
C GLU A 173 27.25 -10.38 -2.55
N TYR A 174 28.08 -10.39 -3.59
CA TYR A 174 27.61 -10.42 -4.96
C TYR A 174 27.54 -11.87 -5.42
N ILE A 175 26.38 -12.24 -5.94
CA ILE A 175 26.07 -13.62 -6.32
C ILE A 175 25.58 -13.70 -7.76
N GLU A 176 25.78 -14.88 -8.35
CA GLU A 176 25.16 -15.27 -9.60
C GLU A 176 24.23 -16.46 -9.34
N LEU A 177 22.99 -16.39 -9.84
CA LEU A 177 22.05 -17.50 -9.74
C LEU A 177 22.46 -18.60 -10.71
N SER A 178 22.87 -19.76 -10.20
CA SER A 178 23.48 -20.83 -11.00
C SER A 178 22.50 -21.91 -11.45
N SER A 179 21.23 -21.88 -10.96
CA SER A 179 20.24 -22.88 -11.36
C SER A 179 19.85 -22.77 -12.84
N GLU A 180 19.64 -23.92 -13.51
CA GLU A 180 19.13 -23.99 -14.88
C GLU A 180 17.86 -23.15 -15.12
N HIS A 181 16.95 -23.18 -14.15
CA HIS A 181 15.72 -22.38 -14.20
C HIS A 181 15.99 -20.87 -14.22
N ALA A 182 16.93 -20.38 -13.40
CA ALA A 182 17.30 -18.97 -13.38
C ALA A 182 17.96 -18.55 -14.71
N LYS A 183 18.85 -19.37 -15.25
CA LYS A 183 19.51 -19.15 -16.54
C LYS A 183 18.51 -19.09 -17.69
N LYS A 184 17.61 -20.09 -17.80
CA LYS A 184 16.56 -20.14 -18.83
C LYS A 184 15.59 -18.97 -18.76
N ARG A 185 15.32 -18.44 -17.56
CA ARG A 185 14.45 -17.26 -17.33
C ARG A 185 15.17 -15.92 -17.49
N GLY A 186 16.45 -15.93 -17.88
CA GLY A 186 17.22 -14.72 -18.11
C GLY A 186 17.47 -13.89 -16.85
N ALA A 187 17.71 -14.55 -15.72
CA ALA A 187 18.07 -13.85 -14.47
C ALA A 187 19.23 -12.88 -14.69
N PRO A 188 19.27 -11.72 -13.99
CA PRO A 188 20.43 -10.83 -14.02
C PRO A 188 21.70 -11.59 -13.66
N LYS A 189 22.80 -11.34 -14.41
CA LYS A 189 24.09 -12.01 -14.21
C LYS A 189 24.66 -11.80 -12.82
N LEU A 190 24.43 -10.63 -12.25
CA LEU A 190 24.94 -10.27 -10.93
C LEU A 190 23.79 -9.73 -10.07
N LEU A 191 23.67 -10.26 -8.87
CA LEU A 191 22.75 -9.83 -7.84
C LEU A 191 23.49 -9.69 -6.52
N ARG A 192 22.90 -8.99 -5.58
CA ARG A 192 23.45 -8.78 -4.25
C ARG A 192 22.63 -9.56 -3.23
N ARG A 193 23.29 -10.40 -2.45
CA ARG A 193 22.74 -11.11 -1.30
C ARG A 193 23.21 -10.44 -0.03
N ILE A 194 22.28 -10.16 0.87
CA ILE A 194 22.55 -9.58 2.17
C ILE A 194 21.94 -10.47 3.24
N GLU A 195 22.77 -10.94 4.17
CA GLU A 195 22.32 -11.69 5.33
C GLU A 195 22.24 -10.78 6.55
N PHE A 196 21.08 -10.76 7.18
CA PHE A 196 20.76 -9.85 8.27
C PHE A 196 20.10 -10.57 9.44
N TYR A 197 20.65 -10.40 10.64
CA TYR A 197 20.05 -10.88 11.89
C TYR A 197 19.17 -9.80 12.52
N ASP A 198 17.88 -10.07 12.61
CA ASP A 198 16.92 -9.21 13.32
C ASP A 198 16.86 -9.60 14.80
N VAL A 199 17.47 -8.78 15.65
CA VAL A 199 17.51 -9.00 17.10
C VAL A 199 16.11 -9.02 17.72
N GLN A 200 15.17 -8.19 17.23
CA GLN A 200 13.81 -8.14 17.75
C GLN A 200 13.01 -9.41 17.43
N LYS A 201 13.21 -9.96 16.25
CA LYS A 201 12.55 -11.20 15.78
C LYS A 201 13.34 -12.46 16.08
N ARG A 202 14.58 -12.33 16.58
CA ARG A 202 15.53 -13.42 16.88
C ARG A 202 15.68 -14.40 15.70
N ARG A 203 15.79 -13.84 14.47
CA ARG A 203 15.95 -14.66 13.27
C ARG A 203 16.75 -13.96 12.19
N THR A 204 17.36 -14.78 11.34
CA THR A 204 18.10 -14.33 10.17
C THR A 204 17.17 -14.20 8.97
N PHE A 205 17.43 -13.17 8.16
CA PHE A 205 16.80 -12.92 6.88
C PHE A 205 17.86 -12.81 5.79
N GLU A 206 17.57 -13.34 4.63
CA GLU A 206 18.38 -13.17 3.44
C GLU A 206 17.63 -12.31 2.43
N PHE A 207 18.24 -11.20 2.04
CA PHE A 207 17.67 -10.28 1.05
C PHE A 207 18.40 -10.43 -0.27
N LEU A 208 17.65 -10.24 -1.37
CA LEU A 208 18.13 -10.22 -2.73
C LEU A 208 17.82 -8.87 -3.36
N SER A 209 18.78 -8.28 -4.05
CA SER A 209 18.65 -6.96 -4.69
C SER A 209 19.55 -6.86 -5.92
N ASN A 210 19.18 -5.98 -6.87
CA ASN A 210 20.05 -5.50 -7.92
C ASN A 210 20.66 -4.11 -7.60
N ASN A 211 20.53 -3.64 -6.35
CA ASN A 211 21.11 -2.37 -5.92
C ASN A 211 22.47 -2.60 -5.26
N PHE A 212 23.52 -2.10 -5.91
CA PHE A 212 24.91 -2.25 -5.47
C PHE A 212 25.44 -1.02 -4.74
N HIS A 213 24.68 0.09 -4.67
CA HIS A 213 25.15 1.38 -4.15
C HIS A 213 24.73 1.65 -2.70
N LEU A 214 23.53 1.17 -2.31
CA LEU A 214 23.04 1.39 -0.96
C LEU A 214 23.78 0.52 0.06
N ALA A 215 23.97 1.04 1.27
CA ALA A 215 24.53 0.22 2.37
C ALA A 215 23.64 -1.00 2.66
N ALA A 216 24.25 -2.14 3.01
CA ALA A 216 23.53 -3.38 3.34
C ALA A 216 22.47 -3.16 4.44
N SER A 217 22.81 -2.38 5.47
CA SER A 217 21.86 -2.00 6.53
C SER A 217 20.66 -1.18 6.01
N THR A 218 20.86 -0.38 4.95
CA THR A 218 19.77 0.36 4.30
C THR A 218 18.84 -0.58 3.56
N ILE A 219 19.36 -1.57 2.82
CA ILE A 219 18.56 -2.60 2.14
C ILE A 219 17.71 -3.38 3.16
N ALA A 220 18.30 -3.81 4.29
CA ALA A 220 17.57 -4.48 5.36
C ALA A 220 16.46 -3.58 5.96
N ALA A 221 16.75 -2.30 6.16
CA ALA A 221 15.78 -1.33 6.67
C ALA A 221 14.64 -1.05 5.68
N ILE A 222 14.93 -0.97 4.36
CA ILE A 222 13.91 -0.87 3.29
C ILE A 222 12.97 -2.07 3.35
N TYR A 223 13.51 -3.29 3.45
CA TYR A 223 12.65 -4.48 3.53
C TYR A 223 11.78 -4.48 4.80
N LYS A 224 12.32 -4.05 5.94
CA LYS A 224 11.52 -3.91 7.18
C LYS A 224 10.38 -2.88 7.00
N ASP A 225 10.62 -1.80 6.25
CA ASP A 225 9.64 -0.73 6.01
C ASP A 225 8.52 -1.15 5.03
N ARG A 226 8.68 -2.27 4.30
CA ARG A 226 7.65 -2.89 3.46
C ARG A 226 6.32 -3.08 4.20
N TRP A 227 6.38 -3.30 5.52
CA TRP A 227 5.20 -3.46 6.38
C TRP A 227 4.16 -2.33 6.25
N LYS A 228 4.54 -1.17 5.74
CA LYS A 228 3.63 -0.06 5.50
C LYS A 228 2.47 -0.43 4.58
N VAL A 229 2.70 -1.29 3.57
CA VAL A 229 1.64 -1.72 2.66
C VAL A 229 0.61 -2.61 3.37
N GLU A 230 1.02 -3.41 4.34
CA GLU A 230 0.10 -4.21 5.17
C GLU A 230 -0.78 -3.32 6.06
N LEU A 231 -0.22 -2.24 6.61
CA LEU A 231 -0.99 -1.23 7.35
C LEU A 231 -1.98 -0.49 6.44
N PHE A 232 -1.61 -0.21 5.20
CA PHE A 232 -2.52 0.33 4.19
C PHE A 232 -3.69 -0.63 3.94
N PHE A 233 -3.44 -1.91 3.66
CA PHE A 233 -4.52 -2.89 3.47
C PHE A 233 -5.42 -3.02 4.70
N LYS A 234 -4.85 -2.96 5.89
CA LYS A 234 -5.62 -2.93 7.13
C LYS A 234 -6.55 -1.71 7.20
N ALA A 235 -6.06 -0.52 6.81
CA ALA A 235 -6.86 0.69 6.77
C ALA A 235 -8.04 0.57 5.79
N ILE A 236 -7.79 0.12 4.56
CA ILE A 236 -8.81 -0.06 3.52
C ILE A 236 -9.86 -1.09 3.97
N LYS A 237 -9.45 -2.26 4.44
CA LYS A 237 -10.36 -3.35 4.77
C LYS A 237 -11.18 -3.08 6.03
N GLN A 238 -10.58 -2.51 7.06
CA GLN A 238 -11.22 -2.36 8.37
C GLN A 238 -11.92 -1.01 8.53
N ASN A 239 -11.26 0.10 8.18
CA ASN A 239 -11.80 1.43 8.42
C ASN A 239 -12.73 1.90 7.27
N LEU A 240 -12.47 1.50 6.03
CA LEU A 240 -13.33 1.83 4.88
C LEU A 240 -14.32 0.71 4.54
N LYS A 241 -14.43 -0.30 5.44
CA LYS A 241 -15.47 -1.33 5.44
C LYS A 241 -15.61 -2.10 4.12
N LEU A 242 -14.52 -2.40 3.42
CA LEU A 242 -14.53 -3.28 2.24
C LEU A 242 -14.83 -4.75 2.61
N LYS A 243 -15.75 -4.97 3.55
CA LYS A 243 -16.27 -6.28 3.94
C LYS A 243 -17.77 -6.44 3.62
N SER A 244 -18.47 -5.33 3.32
CA SER A 244 -19.87 -5.35 2.94
C SER A 244 -20.10 -4.46 1.72
N PHE A 245 -20.59 -5.07 0.65
CA PHE A 245 -20.83 -4.39 -0.61
C PHE A 245 -22.31 -4.07 -0.79
N LEU A 246 -22.61 -2.94 -1.45
CA LEU A 246 -23.96 -2.48 -1.73
C LEU A 246 -24.53 -3.13 -3.01
N GLY A 247 -23.66 -3.54 -3.93
CA GLY A 247 -24.00 -4.24 -5.16
C GLY A 247 -23.30 -5.61 -5.24
N ARG A 248 -23.69 -6.42 -6.22
CA ARG A 248 -23.18 -7.79 -6.44
C ARG A 248 -22.43 -7.94 -7.77
N SER A 249 -22.64 -7.04 -8.70
CA SER A 249 -21.94 -7.04 -9.98
C SER A 249 -20.46 -6.69 -9.81
N ARG A 250 -19.64 -7.14 -10.75
CA ARG A 250 -18.18 -6.80 -10.79
C ARG A 250 -18.01 -5.28 -10.76
N ASN A 251 -18.81 -4.56 -11.56
CA ASN A 251 -18.77 -3.11 -11.63
C ASN A 251 -19.07 -2.45 -10.27
N ALA A 252 -20.13 -2.88 -9.59
CA ALA A 252 -20.51 -2.31 -8.28
C ALA A 252 -19.42 -2.52 -7.22
N ILE A 253 -18.79 -3.69 -7.21
CA ILE A 253 -17.72 -4.01 -6.27
C ILE A 253 -16.46 -3.20 -6.58
N GLN A 254 -16.03 -3.12 -7.84
CA GLN A 254 -14.91 -2.29 -8.27
C GLN A 254 -15.14 -0.80 -7.96
N THR A 255 -16.35 -0.30 -8.23
CA THR A 255 -16.76 1.08 -7.86
C THR A 255 -16.55 1.33 -6.37
N GLN A 256 -17.02 0.44 -5.50
CA GLN A 256 -16.88 0.62 -4.07
C GLN A 256 -15.40 0.55 -3.60
N ILE A 257 -14.57 -0.27 -4.25
CA ILE A 257 -13.13 -0.32 -3.99
C ILE A 257 -12.48 1.01 -4.37
N TRP A 258 -12.78 1.56 -5.56
CA TRP A 258 -12.24 2.85 -5.99
C TRP A 258 -12.69 3.99 -5.08
N ILE A 259 -13.95 4.03 -4.65
CA ILE A 259 -14.45 5.02 -3.67
C ILE A 259 -13.65 4.93 -2.36
N ALA A 260 -13.35 3.73 -1.88
CA ALA A 260 -12.54 3.54 -0.68
C ALA A 260 -11.09 4.04 -0.87
N LEU A 261 -10.49 3.80 -2.04
CA LEU A 261 -9.16 4.32 -2.38
C LEU A 261 -9.15 5.84 -2.47
N ILE A 262 -10.19 6.45 -3.07
CA ILE A 262 -10.37 7.91 -3.11
C ILE A 262 -10.49 8.47 -1.68
N ALA A 263 -11.31 7.88 -0.83
CA ALA A 263 -11.45 8.32 0.56
C ALA A 263 -10.12 8.22 1.32
N TYR A 264 -9.36 7.14 1.13
CA TYR A 264 -8.03 6.99 1.70
C TYR A 264 -7.07 8.08 1.21
N LEU A 265 -7.06 8.36 -0.09
CA LEU A 265 -6.22 9.40 -0.72
C LEU A 265 -6.52 10.78 -0.15
N LEU A 266 -7.80 11.15 -0.04
CA LEU A 266 -8.24 12.43 0.53
C LEU A 266 -7.82 12.60 1.99
N VAL A 267 -7.95 11.55 2.80
CA VAL A 267 -7.52 11.59 4.21
C VAL A 267 -5.99 11.64 4.33
N SER A 268 -5.28 10.95 3.45
CA SER A 268 -3.80 11.02 3.40
C SER A 268 -3.33 12.43 3.03
N PHE A 269 -4.01 13.08 2.11
CA PHE A 269 -3.74 14.47 1.75
C PHE A 269 -4.07 15.43 2.90
N ALA A 270 -5.24 15.30 3.51
CA ALA A 270 -5.62 16.11 4.68
C ALA A 270 -4.62 15.96 5.83
N LYS A 271 -4.09 14.76 6.05
CA LYS A 271 -2.98 14.52 7.00
C LYS A 271 -1.74 15.33 6.64
N HIS A 272 -1.35 15.31 5.37
CA HIS A 272 -0.18 16.05 4.91
C HIS A 272 -0.34 17.56 5.13
N MET A 273 -1.52 18.10 4.81
CA MET A 273 -1.86 19.52 5.02
C MET A 273 -1.88 19.91 6.49
N ALA A 274 -2.32 19.03 7.38
CA ALA A 274 -2.39 19.28 8.81
C ALA A 274 -1.02 19.23 9.51
N GLN A 275 0.02 18.68 8.84
CA GLN A 275 1.37 18.49 9.40
C GLN A 275 1.40 17.70 10.72
N GLU A 276 0.38 16.88 10.98
CA GLU A 276 0.23 16.13 12.23
C GLU A 276 0.89 14.73 12.13
N GLY A 277 1.53 14.29 13.22
CA GLY A 277 2.20 12.99 13.31
C GLY A 277 1.26 11.77 13.38
N TRP A 278 -0.05 11.96 13.21
CA TRP A 278 -1.05 10.91 13.36
C TRP A 278 -1.06 9.94 12.17
N SER A 279 -1.40 8.70 12.43
CA SER A 279 -1.57 7.72 11.35
C SER A 279 -2.87 7.97 10.58
N VAL A 280 -2.90 7.58 9.30
CA VAL A 280 -4.11 7.66 8.47
C VAL A 280 -5.26 6.88 9.10
N GLN A 281 -4.98 5.72 9.73
CA GLN A 281 -5.98 4.93 10.44
C GLN A 281 -6.63 5.71 11.60
N ARG A 282 -5.83 6.46 12.37
CA ARG A 282 -6.35 7.29 13.46
C ARG A 282 -7.24 8.40 12.91
N LEU A 283 -6.82 9.07 11.85
CA LEU A 283 -7.59 10.13 11.20
C LEU A 283 -8.92 9.60 10.64
N LEU A 284 -8.90 8.47 9.95
CA LEU A 284 -10.12 7.80 9.46
C LEU A 284 -11.13 7.54 10.59
N ARG A 285 -10.66 7.06 11.74
CA ARG A 285 -11.54 6.83 12.92
C ARG A 285 -12.11 8.14 13.47
N ILE A 286 -11.29 9.19 13.59
CA ILE A 286 -11.75 10.50 14.05
C ILE A 286 -12.80 11.06 13.11
N ILE A 287 -12.58 11.01 11.79
CA ILE A 287 -13.56 11.44 10.79
C ILE A 287 -14.85 10.62 10.91
N GLN A 288 -14.78 9.30 11.05
CA GLN A 288 -15.96 8.45 11.18
C GLN A 288 -16.83 8.80 12.40
N VAL A 289 -16.19 9.10 13.53
CA VAL A 289 -16.93 9.48 14.77
C VAL A 289 -17.53 10.87 14.64
N ASN A 290 -16.84 11.81 13.98
CA ASN A 290 -17.27 13.21 13.86
C ASN A 290 -17.90 13.55 12.50
N LEU A 291 -18.25 12.54 11.68
CA LEU A 291 -18.72 12.76 10.29
C LEU A 291 -19.91 13.70 10.19
N PHE A 292 -20.78 13.72 11.19
CA PHE A 292 -22.00 14.54 11.23
C PHE A 292 -21.88 15.79 12.12
N GLU A 293 -20.67 16.10 12.60
CA GLU A 293 -20.41 17.30 13.37
C GLU A 293 -19.91 18.43 12.46
N ARG A 294 -20.36 19.67 12.74
CA ARG A 294 -19.89 20.87 12.03
C ARG A 294 -18.54 21.33 12.56
N LYS A 295 -17.50 20.52 12.29
CA LYS A 295 -16.11 20.85 12.64
C LYS A 295 -15.27 20.91 11.37
N THR A 296 -14.36 21.87 11.29
CA THR A 296 -13.36 21.90 10.21
C THR A 296 -12.39 20.75 10.38
N LEU A 297 -11.84 20.23 9.28
CA LEU A 297 -10.79 19.19 9.33
C LEU A 297 -9.59 19.64 10.19
N LYS A 298 -9.25 20.95 10.15
CA LYS A 298 -8.18 21.53 10.96
C LYS A 298 -8.49 21.40 12.46
N ALA A 299 -9.72 21.70 12.88
CA ALA A 299 -10.14 21.57 14.28
C ALA A 299 -10.22 20.10 14.74
N LEU A 300 -10.55 19.17 13.83
CA LEU A 300 -10.56 17.74 14.13
C LEU A 300 -9.14 17.16 14.27
N PHE A 301 -8.18 17.68 13.51
CA PHE A 301 -6.82 17.15 13.46
C PHE A 301 -5.87 17.84 14.45
N SER A 302 -6.21 18.99 14.98
CA SER A 302 -5.41 19.74 15.97
C SER A 302 -6.28 20.22 17.14
N PRO A 303 -6.87 19.30 17.93
CA PRO A 303 -7.79 19.66 19.02
C PRO A 303 -7.14 20.53 20.13
N ASP A 304 -5.83 20.40 20.32
CA ASP A 304 -5.10 21.11 21.39
C ASP A 304 -4.77 22.58 21.07
N LYS A 305 -5.06 23.04 19.84
CA LYS A 305 -4.84 24.42 19.40
C LYS A 305 -6.10 25.30 19.50
N ILE A 306 -7.16 24.80 20.12
CA ILE A 306 -8.37 25.62 20.40
C ILE A 306 -8.06 26.58 21.58
N PRO A 307 -8.15 27.89 21.40
CA PRO A 307 -7.92 28.83 22.50
C PRO A 307 -8.86 28.53 23.67
N ILE A 308 -8.33 28.53 24.87
CA ILE A 308 -8.98 28.20 26.14
C ILE A 308 -10.24 29.10 26.43
N LYS A 309 -10.42 30.21 25.72
CA LYS A 309 -11.56 31.11 25.86
C LYS A 309 -12.96 30.50 25.65
N GLN A 310 -13.09 29.31 25.09
CA GLN A 310 -14.40 28.64 24.96
C GLN A 310 -14.70 27.60 26.05
N LYS A 311 -13.76 27.28 26.94
CA LYS A 311 -14.02 26.37 28.07
C LYS A 311 -14.73 27.04 29.25
N GLU A 312 -14.55 28.34 29.44
CA GLU A 312 -15.17 29.06 30.57
C GLU A 312 -16.67 29.37 30.38
N ALA A 313 -17.13 29.44 29.10
CA ALA A 313 -18.55 29.65 28.81
C ALA A 313 -19.44 28.40 29.05
N GLN A 314 -18.87 27.22 29.19
CA GLN A 314 -19.63 26.00 29.47
C GLN A 314 -19.71 25.63 30.96
N MET A 315 -18.90 26.25 31.82
CA MET A 315 -18.94 26.03 33.27
C MET A 315 -19.89 26.95 34.02
N SER A 316 -20.40 28.03 33.40
CA SER A 316 -21.32 28.96 34.03
C SER A 316 -22.81 28.60 33.98
N PHE A 317 -23.16 27.41 33.46
CA PHE A 317 -24.54 26.90 33.40
C PHE A 317 -24.85 25.79 34.41
N LEU A 318 -23.96 25.55 35.39
CA LEU A 318 -24.12 24.51 36.42
C LEU A 318 -23.86 25.08 37.84
N LEU A 319 -24.37 26.29 38.13
CA LEU A 319 -24.57 26.80 39.50
C LEU A 319 -25.97 27.41 39.61
#